data_383133f35c823f3fb9b6850d7de943bc
#
_entry.id   383133f35c823f3fb9b6850d7de943bc
#
_cell.length_a   1.000
_cell.length_b   1.000
_cell.length_c   1.000
_cell.angle_alpha   90.00
_cell.angle_beta   90.00
_cell.angle_gamma   90.00
#
_symmetry.space_group_name_H-M   'P 1'
#
loop_
_entity.id
_entity.type
_entity.pdbx_description
1 polymer ?
#
loop_
_entity_poly.entity_id
_entity_poly.type
_entity_poly.pdbx_seq_one_letter_code
_entity_poly.pdbx_strand_id
1 'polypeptide(L)'
;MFITCISSTMPIVSFKSFLSRLWFVTSFYFLGTQLFHNFKNIKRFIWLYVISLLIIIGYTIYRHHQFQFSEKSAIWVMSPFYNDHTAYAAVICLFLPIFIGFIFDRNYTTIIRIIAFFITCIFGVALYLSYTRAAWIGISVAIAVYFIFLFRIKTSLVLTGVGMAILLFFIFQTKIMMKLEKNHQDSSTDISKHVQSISNISTDASNVERINRWNCAIRMFKMKPILGWGPGTYSFKYAPFQHSREKTIISTNAGDKGNAHSEYLQPLADSGLIGSLSFILMVIAVIYRSSRLYIRAKDKEIRMLTLGLLLGLITYFVHGIMNDFLDTDKLSVPFWGFLAILVTMDVYHSRKTV
;
A
#
# COMPACT_ATOMS: atom_id res chain seq x y z
N MET A 1 -19.50 4.97 0.62
CA MET A 1 -19.44 4.81 2.08
C MET A 1 -20.64 5.39 2.81
N PHE A 2 -21.07 6.65 2.61
CA PHE A 2 -22.22 7.21 3.34
C PHE A 2 -23.50 6.37 3.18
N ILE A 3 -23.87 6.05 1.93
CA ILE A 3 -25.05 5.20 1.65
C ILE A 3 -24.92 3.82 2.30
N THR A 4 -23.73 3.24 2.30
CA THR A 4 -23.50 1.93 2.88
C THR A 4 -23.45 1.94 4.42
N CYS A 5 -23.27 3.11 5.05
CA CYS A 5 -23.46 3.27 6.50
C CYS A 5 -24.92 3.14 6.91
N ILE A 6 -25.85 3.66 6.09
CA ILE A 6 -27.29 3.61 6.37
C ILE A 6 -27.81 2.17 6.31
N SER A 7 -27.33 1.38 5.35
CA SER A 7 -27.70 -0.03 5.17
C SER A 7 -26.87 -1.00 6.03
N SER A 8 -26.01 -0.48 6.90
CA SER A 8 -25.06 -1.27 7.68
C SER A 8 -25.74 -2.18 8.70
N THR A 9 -25.16 -3.37 8.89
CA THR A 9 -25.54 -4.27 10.00
C THR A 9 -25.06 -3.78 11.37
N MET A 10 -24.13 -2.80 11.40
CA MET A 10 -23.60 -2.17 12.62
C MET A 10 -23.43 -0.66 12.40
N PRO A 11 -24.53 0.12 12.43
CA PRO A 11 -24.51 1.53 11.98
C PRO A 11 -23.47 2.39 12.72
N ILE A 12 -23.32 2.23 14.05
CA ILE A 12 -22.37 3.00 14.86
C ILE A 12 -20.93 2.73 14.42
N VAL A 13 -20.56 1.47 14.19
CA VAL A 13 -19.22 1.08 13.71
C VAL A 13 -18.97 1.69 12.33
N SER A 14 -19.93 1.57 11.44
CA SER A 14 -19.83 2.09 10.07
C SER A 14 -19.73 3.61 10.03
N PHE A 15 -20.47 4.30 10.87
CA PHE A 15 -20.39 5.75 10.95
C PHE A 15 -19.03 6.22 11.49
N LYS A 16 -18.48 5.55 12.51
CA LYS A 16 -17.13 5.84 13.02
C LYS A 16 -16.07 5.61 11.93
N SER A 17 -16.14 4.48 11.20
CA SER A 17 -15.24 4.19 10.10
C SER A 17 -15.34 5.23 8.98
N PHE A 18 -16.56 5.65 8.63
CA PHE A 18 -16.80 6.69 7.64
C PHE A 18 -16.21 8.03 8.08
N LEU A 19 -16.46 8.47 9.32
CA LEU A 19 -15.92 9.74 9.85
C LEU A 19 -14.39 9.74 9.87
N SER A 20 -13.77 8.62 10.29
CA SER A 20 -12.31 8.51 10.27
C SER A 20 -11.74 8.68 8.87
N ARG A 21 -12.33 8.04 7.85
CA ARG A 21 -11.89 8.20 6.45
C ARG A 21 -12.21 9.59 5.89
N LEU A 22 -13.37 10.13 6.21
CA LEU A 22 -13.78 11.47 5.80
C LEU A 22 -12.80 12.54 6.32
N TRP A 23 -12.32 12.37 7.57
CA TRP A 23 -11.32 13.25 8.16
C TRP A 23 -10.03 13.31 7.31
N PHE A 24 -9.48 12.16 6.92
CA PHE A 24 -8.27 12.14 6.08
C PHE A 24 -8.49 12.75 4.70
N VAL A 25 -9.60 12.41 4.06
CA VAL A 25 -9.95 12.96 2.75
C VAL A 25 -10.16 14.47 2.82
N THR A 26 -10.90 14.96 3.80
CA THR A 26 -11.17 16.39 3.94
C THR A 26 -9.89 17.17 4.21
N SER A 27 -9.06 16.71 5.17
CA SER A 27 -7.87 17.44 5.59
C SER A 27 -6.73 17.34 4.57
N PHE A 28 -6.44 16.16 4.02
CA PHE A 28 -5.24 15.96 3.21
C PHE A 28 -5.50 15.96 1.71
N TYR A 29 -6.75 15.76 1.27
CA TYR A 29 -7.09 15.94 -0.14
C TYR A 29 -7.76 17.30 -0.39
N PHE A 30 -8.91 17.61 0.20
CA PHE A 30 -9.62 18.86 -0.12
C PHE A 30 -8.88 20.10 0.39
N LEU A 31 -8.50 20.18 1.66
CA LEU A 31 -7.68 21.29 2.15
C LEU A 31 -6.27 21.25 1.57
N GLY A 32 -5.74 20.04 1.32
CA GLY A 32 -4.47 19.83 0.63
C GLY A 32 -4.44 20.47 -0.75
N THR A 33 -5.49 20.33 -1.56
CA THR A 33 -5.55 20.97 -2.89
C THR A 33 -5.48 22.49 -2.81
N GLN A 34 -6.06 23.10 -1.78
CA GLN A 34 -5.95 24.56 -1.57
C GLN A 34 -4.53 24.95 -1.13
N LEU A 35 -3.95 24.21 -0.21
CA LEU A 35 -2.60 24.47 0.29
C LEU A 35 -1.54 24.33 -0.81
N PHE A 36 -1.66 23.32 -1.66
CA PHE A 36 -0.72 23.01 -2.75
C PHE A 36 -0.88 23.89 -3.98
N HIS A 37 -1.87 24.78 -4.01
CA HIS A 37 -1.93 25.86 -5.00
C HIS A 37 -0.65 26.69 -5.01
N ASN A 38 -0.01 26.86 -3.86
CA ASN A 38 1.35 27.35 -3.79
C ASN A 38 2.35 26.18 -3.91
N PHE A 39 3.09 26.13 -5.02
CA PHE A 39 4.04 25.05 -5.33
C PHE A 39 5.11 24.84 -4.24
N LYS A 40 5.50 25.90 -3.52
CA LYS A 40 6.45 25.79 -2.40
C LYS A 40 5.92 24.90 -1.28
N ASN A 41 4.61 24.85 -1.08
CA ASN A 41 4.00 24.01 -0.04
C ASN A 41 4.04 22.53 -0.38
N ILE A 42 4.05 22.16 -1.68
CA ILE A 42 4.27 20.79 -2.12
C ILE A 42 5.63 20.28 -1.64
N LYS A 43 6.69 21.07 -1.89
CA LYS A 43 8.04 20.74 -1.44
C LYS A 43 8.12 20.66 0.09
N ARG A 44 7.52 21.64 0.78
CA ARG A 44 7.49 21.65 2.26
C ARG A 44 6.81 20.41 2.81
N PHE A 45 5.68 20.01 2.26
CA PHE A 45 4.95 18.81 2.69
C PHE A 45 5.82 17.55 2.57
N ILE A 46 6.46 17.35 1.41
CA ILE A 46 7.34 16.20 1.17
C ILE A 46 8.52 16.19 2.16
N TRP A 47 9.21 17.33 2.32
CA TRP A 47 10.38 17.41 3.18
C TRP A 47 10.02 17.25 4.66
N LEU A 48 8.96 17.89 5.15
CA LEU A 48 8.53 17.78 6.55
C LEU A 48 8.16 16.34 6.89
N TYR A 49 7.45 15.65 6.00
CA TYR A 49 7.10 14.26 6.22
C TYR A 49 8.36 13.37 6.27
N VAL A 50 9.28 13.57 5.33
CA VAL A 50 10.49 12.74 5.23
C VAL A 50 11.46 13.02 6.39
N ILE A 51 11.59 14.25 6.87
CA ILE A 51 12.39 14.55 8.07
C ILE A 51 11.85 13.75 9.28
N SER A 52 10.54 13.76 9.49
CA SER A 52 9.91 12.97 10.56
C SER A 52 10.14 11.46 10.35
N LEU A 53 10.03 10.98 9.12
CA LEU A 53 10.27 9.58 8.76
C LEU A 53 11.73 9.18 9.02
N LEU A 54 12.70 10.04 8.71
CA LEU A 54 14.12 9.78 8.98
C LEU A 54 14.43 9.63 10.47
N ILE A 55 13.77 10.41 11.33
CA ILE A 55 13.89 10.27 12.79
C ILE A 55 13.40 8.88 13.22
N ILE A 56 12.24 8.45 12.68
CA ILE A 56 11.68 7.14 12.98
C ILE A 56 12.58 6.02 12.44
N ILE A 57 13.16 6.18 11.26
CA ILE A 57 14.10 5.22 10.68
C ILE A 57 15.34 5.10 11.58
N GLY A 58 15.91 6.23 12.01
CA GLY A 58 17.06 6.23 12.92
C GLY A 58 16.76 5.48 14.23
N TYR A 59 15.60 5.77 14.84
CA TYR A 59 15.12 5.04 16.02
C TYR A 59 14.97 3.53 15.75
N THR A 60 14.34 3.18 14.63
CA THR A 60 14.08 1.77 14.27
C THR A 60 15.37 1.00 14.04
N ILE A 61 16.33 1.59 13.31
CA ILE A 61 17.64 0.97 13.04
C ILE A 61 18.44 0.82 14.33
N TYR A 62 18.48 1.88 15.19
CA TYR A 62 19.15 1.81 16.48
C TYR A 62 18.58 0.69 17.35
N ARG A 63 17.26 0.59 17.43
CA ARG A 63 16.60 -0.45 18.21
C ARG A 63 16.80 -1.84 17.61
N HIS A 64 16.77 -1.96 16.26
CA HIS A 64 17.02 -3.22 15.56
C HIS A 64 18.45 -3.73 15.76
N HIS A 65 19.42 -2.82 15.82
CA HIS A 65 20.81 -3.15 16.15
C HIS A 65 20.93 -3.84 17.51
N GLN A 66 20.18 -3.42 18.54
CA GLN A 66 20.16 -4.04 19.86
C GLN A 66 19.72 -5.51 19.83
N PHE A 67 18.98 -5.91 18.80
CA PHE A 67 18.52 -7.28 18.56
C PHE A 67 19.26 -7.97 17.40
N GLN A 68 20.51 -7.53 17.13
CA GLN A 68 21.40 -8.12 16.10
C GLN A 68 20.76 -8.19 14.71
N PHE A 69 19.89 -7.24 14.36
CA PHE A 69 19.18 -7.18 13.09
C PHE A 69 18.39 -8.45 12.73
N SER A 70 17.89 -9.16 13.73
CA SER A 70 17.16 -10.41 13.51
C SER A 70 15.82 -10.18 12.80
N GLU A 71 15.42 -11.09 11.91
CA GLU A 71 14.13 -11.06 11.22
C GLU A 71 12.96 -11.03 12.20
N LYS A 72 13.05 -11.74 13.32
CA LYS A 72 12.02 -11.75 14.36
C LYS A 72 11.79 -10.38 14.99
N SER A 73 12.85 -9.63 15.24
CA SER A 73 12.74 -8.29 15.84
C SER A 73 12.25 -7.26 14.84
N ALA A 74 12.50 -7.45 13.53
CA ALA A 74 12.01 -6.56 12.48
C ALA A 74 10.51 -6.33 12.52
N ILE A 75 9.71 -7.28 13.04
CA ILE A 75 8.26 -7.22 13.08
C ILE A 75 7.75 -6.09 14.01
N TRP A 76 8.50 -5.71 15.05
CA TRP A 76 8.02 -4.81 16.12
C TRP A 76 8.97 -3.67 16.50
N VAL A 77 10.23 -3.63 16.01
CA VAL A 77 11.21 -2.61 16.42
C VAL A 77 10.82 -1.17 16.09
N MET A 78 9.91 -0.95 15.12
CA MET A 78 9.39 0.38 14.76
C MET A 78 8.32 0.91 15.72
N SER A 79 7.85 0.08 16.66
CA SER A 79 6.91 0.52 17.69
C SER A 79 7.59 1.53 18.64
N PRO A 80 6.88 2.59 19.10
CA PRO A 80 5.44 2.81 19.01
C PRO A 80 4.95 3.56 17.76
N PHE A 81 5.85 3.96 16.85
CA PHE A 81 5.50 4.81 15.72
C PHE A 81 4.68 4.08 14.65
N TYR A 82 5.00 2.82 14.38
CA TYR A 82 4.24 1.94 13.49
C TYR A 82 3.87 0.66 14.25
N ASN A 83 2.66 0.18 14.00
CA ASN A 83 2.18 -1.06 14.61
C ASN A 83 2.76 -2.30 13.92
N ASP A 84 3.24 -2.14 12.67
CA ASP A 84 3.62 -3.22 11.79
C ASP A 84 4.77 -2.78 10.86
N HIS A 85 5.74 -3.67 10.65
CA HIS A 85 6.87 -3.47 9.74
C HIS A 85 6.43 -3.28 8.29
N THR A 86 5.31 -3.86 7.88
CA THR A 86 4.80 -3.74 6.51
C THR A 86 4.24 -2.35 6.25
N ALA A 87 3.57 -1.72 7.21
CA ALA A 87 3.12 -0.33 7.12
C ALA A 87 4.31 0.65 7.07
N TYR A 88 5.34 0.41 7.89
CA TYR A 88 6.58 1.16 7.88
C TYR A 88 7.27 1.11 6.51
N ALA A 89 7.42 -0.11 5.95
CA ALA A 89 8.01 -0.29 4.63
C ALA A 89 7.16 0.34 3.50
N ALA A 90 5.83 0.28 3.59
CA ALA A 90 4.93 0.88 2.61
C ALA A 90 5.11 2.40 2.51
N VAL A 91 5.27 3.08 3.65
CA VAL A 91 5.54 4.53 3.68
C VAL A 91 6.89 4.85 3.06
N ILE A 92 7.95 4.09 3.36
CA ILE A 92 9.27 4.30 2.76
C ILE A 92 9.19 4.13 1.24
N CYS A 93 8.52 3.08 0.74
CA CYS A 93 8.32 2.84 -0.68
C CYS A 93 7.57 3.98 -1.38
N LEU A 94 6.62 4.61 -0.68
CA LEU A 94 5.84 5.73 -1.20
C LEU A 94 6.73 6.95 -1.52
N PHE A 95 7.74 7.24 -0.67
CA PHE A 95 8.62 8.39 -0.83
C PHE A 95 9.89 8.09 -1.64
N LEU A 96 10.34 6.85 -1.69
CA LEU A 96 11.60 6.46 -2.34
C LEU A 96 11.73 6.95 -3.79
N PRO A 97 10.74 6.78 -4.69
CA PRO A 97 10.86 7.23 -6.07
C PRO A 97 10.99 8.75 -6.22
N ILE A 98 10.43 9.53 -5.29
CA ILE A 98 10.51 10.99 -5.29
C ILE A 98 11.95 11.44 -5.03
N PHE A 99 12.63 10.84 -4.05
CA PHE A 99 14.00 11.17 -3.71
C PHE A 99 14.99 10.68 -4.77
N ILE A 100 14.73 9.53 -5.41
CA ILE A 100 15.46 9.12 -6.62
C ILE A 100 15.32 10.20 -7.71
N GLY A 101 14.10 10.71 -7.92
CA GLY A 101 13.86 11.81 -8.86
C GLY A 101 14.68 13.07 -8.54
N PHE A 102 14.78 13.46 -7.26
CA PHE A 102 15.55 14.61 -6.83
C PHE A 102 17.06 14.49 -7.10
N ILE A 103 17.63 13.27 -7.06
CA ILE A 103 19.05 13.04 -7.40
C ILE A 103 19.32 13.42 -8.86
N PHE A 104 18.42 13.07 -9.78
CA PHE A 104 18.61 13.24 -11.21
C PHE A 104 18.07 14.56 -11.77
N ASP A 105 17.32 15.33 -10.98
CA ASP A 105 16.80 16.62 -11.41
C ASP A 105 17.84 17.74 -11.20
N ARG A 106 18.33 18.28 -12.33
CA ARG A 106 19.32 19.35 -12.35
C ARG A 106 18.77 20.73 -11.93
N ASN A 107 17.46 20.86 -11.75
CA ASN A 107 16.86 22.09 -11.22
C ASN A 107 17.15 22.26 -9.72
N TYR A 108 17.53 21.19 -9.04
CA TYR A 108 17.96 21.24 -7.64
C TYR A 108 19.46 21.53 -7.52
N THR A 109 19.82 22.27 -6.47
CA THR A 109 21.23 22.52 -6.12
C THR A 109 21.95 21.19 -5.85
N THR A 110 23.26 21.18 -6.09
CA THR A 110 24.10 20.00 -5.82
C THR A 110 23.93 19.49 -4.38
N ILE A 111 23.79 20.40 -3.41
CA ILE A 111 23.56 20.06 -2.00
C ILE A 111 22.28 19.25 -1.82
N ILE A 112 21.16 19.70 -2.40
CA ILE A 112 19.87 19.00 -2.31
C ILE A 112 19.97 17.60 -2.95
N ARG A 113 20.67 17.47 -4.08
CA ARG A 113 20.89 16.20 -4.76
C ARG A 113 21.74 15.22 -3.94
N ILE A 114 22.77 15.73 -3.26
CA ILE A 114 23.59 14.93 -2.33
C ILE A 114 22.74 14.47 -1.14
N ILE A 115 21.97 15.37 -0.53
CA ILE A 115 21.06 15.02 0.57
C ILE A 115 20.05 13.95 0.11
N ALA A 116 19.43 14.12 -1.07
CA ALA A 116 18.51 13.16 -1.62
C ALA A 116 19.15 11.77 -1.86
N PHE A 117 20.42 11.75 -2.28
CA PHE A 117 21.17 10.50 -2.42
C PHE A 117 21.33 9.79 -1.07
N PHE A 118 21.76 10.47 -0.01
CA PHE A 118 21.89 9.89 1.30
C PHE A 118 20.55 9.42 1.88
N ILE A 119 19.46 10.18 1.68
CA ILE A 119 18.12 9.77 2.08
C ILE A 119 17.70 8.49 1.34
N THR A 120 17.96 8.41 0.04
CA THR A 120 17.67 7.22 -0.78
C THR A 120 18.44 5.99 -0.27
N CYS A 121 19.72 6.16 0.10
CA CYS A 121 20.51 5.08 0.70
C CYS A 121 19.93 4.64 2.06
N ILE A 122 19.55 5.58 2.92
CA ILE A 122 18.92 5.30 4.22
C ILE A 122 17.60 4.54 4.01
N PHE A 123 16.77 4.97 3.06
CA PHE A 123 15.53 4.27 2.70
C PHE A 123 15.80 2.85 2.21
N GLY A 124 16.82 2.66 1.37
CA GLY A 124 17.24 1.33 0.89
C GLY A 124 17.63 0.39 2.04
N VAL A 125 18.44 0.88 2.98
CA VAL A 125 18.84 0.11 4.19
C VAL A 125 17.61 -0.20 5.06
N ALA A 126 16.75 0.80 5.30
CA ALA A 126 15.55 0.63 6.12
C ALA A 126 14.57 -0.39 5.50
N LEU A 127 14.41 -0.38 4.17
CA LEU A 127 13.60 -1.37 3.44
C LEU A 127 14.19 -2.77 3.52
N TYR A 128 15.50 -2.90 3.35
CA TYR A 128 16.18 -4.19 3.49
C TYR A 128 15.95 -4.78 4.88
N LEU A 129 16.17 -3.99 5.93
CA LEU A 129 15.99 -4.37 7.31
C LEU A 129 14.52 -4.55 7.75
N SER A 130 13.56 -4.12 6.94
CA SER A 130 12.13 -4.32 7.23
C SER A 130 11.65 -5.74 6.96
N TYR A 131 12.40 -6.54 6.20
CA TYR A 131 12.03 -7.89 5.77
C TYR A 131 10.64 -7.99 5.10
N THR A 132 10.17 -6.90 4.48
CA THR A 132 8.83 -6.81 3.91
C THR A 132 8.80 -7.22 2.44
N ARG A 133 8.35 -8.44 2.14
CA ARG A 133 8.27 -8.98 0.76
C ARG A 133 7.33 -8.15 -0.14
N ALA A 134 6.19 -7.71 0.38
CA ALA A 134 5.23 -6.89 -0.36
C ALA A 134 5.84 -5.56 -0.84
N ALA A 135 6.75 -4.95 -0.06
CA ALA A 135 7.46 -3.74 -0.45
C ALA A 135 8.37 -3.98 -1.66
N TRP A 136 9.11 -5.08 -1.68
CA TRP A 136 9.96 -5.46 -2.81
C TRP A 136 9.18 -5.70 -4.09
N ILE A 137 8.02 -6.37 -3.99
CA ILE A 137 7.12 -6.56 -5.13
C ILE A 137 6.63 -5.21 -5.65
N GLY A 138 6.19 -4.30 -4.74
CA GLY A 138 5.75 -2.96 -5.10
C GLY A 138 6.82 -2.15 -5.83
N ILE A 139 8.06 -2.16 -5.32
CA ILE A 139 9.20 -1.48 -5.97
C ILE A 139 9.49 -2.09 -7.33
N SER A 140 9.49 -3.42 -7.46
CA SER A 140 9.74 -4.09 -8.74
C SER A 140 8.72 -3.68 -9.80
N VAL A 141 7.43 -3.60 -9.44
CA VAL A 141 6.38 -3.11 -10.34
C VAL A 141 6.58 -1.62 -10.67
N ALA A 142 6.94 -0.79 -9.70
CA ALA A 142 7.23 0.62 -9.94
C ALA A 142 8.41 0.81 -10.90
N ILE A 143 9.47 0.00 -10.77
CA ILE A 143 10.60 -0.02 -11.70
C ILE A 143 10.14 -0.45 -13.11
N ALA A 144 9.31 -1.49 -13.23
CA ALA A 144 8.76 -1.90 -14.51
C ALA A 144 7.93 -0.78 -15.16
N VAL A 145 7.10 -0.08 -14.38
CA VAL A 145 6.33 1.08 -14.86
C VAL A 145 7.27 2.24 -15.26
N TYR A 146 8.33 2.50 -14.51
CA TYR A 146 9.34 3.48 -14.91
C TYR A 146 9.94 3.16 -16.30
N PHE A 147 10.29 1.90 -16.58
CA PHE A 147 10.79 1.49 -17.88
C PHE A 147 9.74 1.61 -18.99
N ILE A 148 8.44 1.40 -18.69
CA ILE A 148 7.36 1.65 -19.64
C ILE A 148 7.36 3.12 -20.09
N PHE A 149 7.53 4.06 -19.17
CA PHE A 149 7.62 5.48 -19.50
C PHE A 149 8.94 5.82 -20.22
N LEU A 150 10.05 5.26 -19.76
CA LEU A 150 11.39 5.50 -20.35
C LEU A 150 11.45 5.08 -21.82
N PHE A 151 10.97 3.87 -22.13
CA PHE A 151 10.96 3.31 -23.48
C PHE A 151 9.72 3.70 -24.30
N ARG A 152 8.83 4.51 -23.73
CA ARG A 152 7.59 4.96 -24.39
C ARG A 152 6.75 3.79 -24.94
N ILE A 153 6.65 2.71 -24.19
CA ILE A 153 5.91 1.51 -24.58
C ILE A 153 4.45 1.86 -24.82
N LYS A 154 3.88 1.43 -25.94
CA LYS A 154 2.47 1.69 -26.28
C LYS A 154 1.55 1.08 -25.23
N THR A 155 0.54 1.84 -24.80
CA THR A 155 -0.44 1.42 -23.79
C THR A 155 -1.13 0.10 -24.17
N SER A 156 -1.37 -0.15 -25.47
CA SER A 156 -1.96 -1.41 -25.92
C SER A 156 -1.07 -2.63 -25.59
N LEU A 157 0.26 -2.52 -25.74
CA LEU A 157 1.19 -3.60 -25.38
C LEU A 157 1.19 -3.84 -23.86
N VAL A 158 1.13 -2.76 -23.07
CA VAL A 158 1.05 -2.87 -21.60
C VAL A 158 -0.25 -3.59 -21.20
N LEU A 159 -1.39 -3.18 -21.76
CA LEU A 159 -2.68 -3.82 -21.46
C LEU A 159 -2.71 -5.28 -21.90
N THR A 160 -2.13 -5.61 -23.06
CA THR A 160 -2.00 -7.00 -23.53
C THR A 160 -1.11 -7.81 -22.58
N GLY A 161 0.02 -7.26 -22.13
CA GLY A 161 0.92 -7.93 -21.18
C GLY A 161 0.26 -8.17 -19.83
N VAL A 162 -0.45 -7.18 -19.30
CA VAL A 162 -1.22 -7.31 -18.03
C VAL A 162 -2.34 -8.34 -18.21
N GLY A 163 -3.10 -8.29 -19.30
CA GLY A 163 -4.14 -9.28 -19.60
C GLY A 163 -3.59 -10.70 -19.70
N MET A 164 -2.45 -10.87 -20.34
CA MET A 164 -1.77 -12.17 -20.42
C MET A 164 -1.30 -12.65 -19.05
N ALA A 165 -0.72 -11.77 -18.23
CA ALA A 165 -0.29 -12.12 -16.87
C ALA A 165 -1.48 -12.56 -15.99
N ILE A 166 -2.62 -11.86 -16.07
CA ILE A 166 -3.86 -12.24 -15.39
C ILE A 166 -4.36 -13.59 -15.89
N LEU A 167 -4.39 -13.81 -17.19
CA LEU A 167 -4.80 -15.08 -17.79
C LEU A 167 -3.90 -16.23 -17.31
N LEU A 168 -2.60 -16.07 -17.35
CA LEU A 168 -1.64 -17.06 -16.86
C LEU A 168 -1.83 -17.34 -15.35
N PHE A 169 -2.10 -16.30 -14.56
CA PHE A 169 -2.41 -16.48 -13.14
C PHE A 169 -3.64 -17.37 -12.95
N PHE A 170 -4.72 -17.14 -13.68
CA PHE A 170 -5.92 -17.99 -13.60
C PHE A 170 -5.69 -19.43 -14.09
N ILE A 171 -4.88 -19.61 -15.14
CA ILE A 171 -4.53 -20.95 -15.65
C ILE A 171 -3.69 -21.73 -14.61
N PHE A 172 -2.72 -21.05 -13.97
CA PHE A 172 -1.79 -21.70 -13.05
C PHE A 172 -2.20 -21.60 -11.57
N GLN A 173 -3.32 -20.93 -11.24
CA GLN A 173 -3.76 -20.71 -9.85
C GLN A 173 -3.81 -22.00 -9.04
N THR A 174 -4.32 -23.10 -9.60
CA THR A 174 -4.41 -24.39 -8.90
C THR A 174 -3.04 -24.97 -8.57
N LYS A 175 -2.07 -24.86 -9.50
CA LYS A 175 -0.68 -25.29 -9.26
C LYS A 175 0.02 -24.43 -8.22
N ILE A 176 -0.25 -23.12 -8.25
CA ILE A 176 0.28 -22.17 -7.26
C ILE A 176 -0.29 -22.48 -5.88
N MET A 177 -1.61 -22.69 -5.78
CA MET A 177 -2.28 -23.03 -4.52
C MET A 177 -1.79 -24.38 -3.98
N MET A 178 -1.70 -25.42 -4.80
CA MET A 178 -1.15 -26.73 -4.39
C MET A 178 0.30 -26.65 -3.93
N LYS A 179 1.12 -25.78 -4.53
CA LYS A 179 2.51 -25.59 -4.09
C LYS A 179 2.59 -24.83 -2.77
N LEU A 180 1.66 -23.91 -2.51
CA LEU A 180 1.52 -23.24 -1.22
C LEU A 180 1.02 -24.22 -0.13
N GLU A 181 0.09 -25.11 -0.46
CA GLU A 181 -0.41 -26.16 0.43
C GLU A 181 0.64 -27.25 0.73
N LYS A 182 1.45 -27.65 -0.25
CA LYS A 182 2.53 -28.65 -0.05
C LYS A 182 3.60 -28.19 0.94
N ASN A 183 3.90 -26.93 1.01
CA ASN A 183 4.84 -26.39 2.00
C ASN A 183 4.32 -26.52 3.45
N HIS A 184 3.05 -26.86 3.66
CA HIS A 184 2.46 -27.16 4.97
C HIS A 184 2.67 -28.59 5.45
N GLN A 185 2.99 -29.53 4.55
CA GLN A 185 3.02 -30.96 4.87
C GLN A 185 4.43 -31.53 5.11
N ASP A 186 5.50 -30.81 4.76
CA ASP A 186 6.87 -31.24 5.00
C ASP A 186 7.39 -30.82 6.39
N SER A 187 6.68 -31.22 7.44
CA SER A 187 7.18 -31.16 8.82
C SER A 187 8.14 -32.33 9.06
N SER A 188 9.44 -32.06 8.98
CA SER A 188 10.48 -33.02 9.32
C SER A 188 10.53 -33.27 10.84
N THR A 189 10.73 -34.54 11.24
CA THR A 189 10.81 -35.04 12.62
C THR A 189 12.08 -34.63 13.38
N ASP A 190 12.84 -33.63 12.93
CA ASP A 190 14.14 -33.23 13.49
C ASP A 190 13.99 -31.96 14.33
N ILE A 191 14.31 -32.03 15.64
CA ILE A 191 14.08 -30.97 16.63
C ILE A 191 14.86 -29.67 16.31
N SER A 192 16.04 -29.76 15.68
CA SER A 192 16.81 -28.58 15.26
C SER A 192 16.13 -27.83 14.08
N LYS A 193 15.44 -28.60 13.22
CA LYS A 193 14.60 -28.06 12.16
C LYS A 193 13.24 -27.56 12.67
N HIS A 194 12.76 -28.07 13.81
CA HIS A 194 11.56 -27.55 14.47
C HIS A 194 11.75 -26.11 14.99
N VAL A 195 12.92 -25.77 15.54
CA VAL A 195 13.20 -24.40 15.99
C VAL A 195 13.35 -23.45 14.79
N GLN A 196 13.92 -23.93 13.69
CA GLN A 196 14.04 -23.17 12.45
C GLN A 196 12.69 -23.09 11.68
N SER A 197 11.84 -24.13 11.78
CA SER A 197 10.51 -24.15 11.20
C SER A 197 9.50 -23.30 11.99
N ILE A 198 9.69 -23.06 13.28
CA ILE A 198 8.87 -22.13 14.07
C ILE A 198 9.00 -20.70 13.51
N SER A 199 10.17 -20.29 13.01
CA SER A 199 10.32 -19.00 12.32
C SER A 199 9.68 -18.99 10.92
N ASN A 200 9.71 -20.13 10.21
CA ASN A 200 9.08 -20.28 8.90
C ASN A 200 7.57 -20.51 9.00
N ILE A 201 7.09 -21.20 10.03
CA ILE A 201 5.66 -21.43 10.30
C ILE A 201 4.91 -20.11 10.52
N SER A 202 5.52 -19.12 11.17
CA SER A 202 4.85 -17.82 11.37
C SER A 202 4.65 -17.03 10.08
N THR A 203 5.60 -17.10 9.14
CA THR A 203 5.47 -16.44 7.83
C THR A 203 4.54 -17.19 6.90
N ASP A 204 4.56 -18.51 6.89
CA ASP A 204 3.67 -19.34 6.07
C ASP A 204 2.24 -19.32 6.63
N ALA A 205 2.06 -19.40 7.95
CA ALA A 205 0.76 -19.25 8.60
C ALA A 205 0.15 -17.86 8.36
N SER A 206 0.96 -16.80 8.32
CA SER A 206 0.50 -15.45 8.01
C SER A 206 -0.03 -15.33 6.56
N ASN A 207 0.63 -15.96 5.60
CA ASN A 207 0.19 -15.94 4.21
C ASN A 207 -1.11 -16.74 4.00
N VAL A 208 -1.21 -17.90 4.62
CA VAL A 208 -2.42 -18.73 4.56
C VAL A 208 -3.58 -18.05 5.29
N GLU A 209 -3.31 -17.37 6.42
CA GLU A 209 -4.34 -16.58 7.10
C GLU A 209 -4.88 -15.43 6.24
N ARG A 210 -4.02 -14.77 5.44
CA ARG A 210 -4.50 -13.78 4.45
C ARG A 210 -5.45 -14.39 3.43
N ILE A 211 -5.13 -15.58 2.90
CA ILE A 211 -6.01 -16.30 1.95
C ILE A 211 -7.34 -16.65 2.62
N ASN A 212 -7.33 -17.14 3.86
CA ASN A 212 -8.54 -17.39 4.64
C ASN A 212 -9.39 -16.12 4.75
N ARG A 213 -8.78 -14.99 5.10
CA ARG A 213 -9.47 -13.69 5.23
C ARG A 213 -9.99 -13.15 3.90
N TRP A 214 -9.26 -13.34 2.81
CA TRP A 214 -9.73 -13.01 1.46
C TRP A 214 -10.96 -13.84 1.07
N ASN A 215 -10.92 -15.13 1.34
CA ASN A 215 -12.06 -16.02 1.11
C ASN A 215 -13.27 -15.63 1.96
N CYS A 216 -13.05 -15.21 3.21
CA CYS A 216 -14.12 -14.66 4.05
C CYS A 216 -14.72 -13.39 3.43
N ALA A 217 -13.89 -12.46 2.96
CA ALA A 217 -14.36 -11.23 2.30
C ALA A 217 -15.22 -11.56 1.06
N ILE A 218 -14.79 -12.51 0.24
CA ILE A 218 -15.54 -12.95 -0.95
C ILE A 218 -16.87 -13.61 -0.55
N ARG A 219 -16.89 -14.42 0.52
CA ARG A 219 -18.13 -15.06 1.01
C ARG A 219 -19.10 -14.01 1.59
N MET A 220 -18.59 -13.05 2.34
CA MET A 220 -19.37 -11.91 2.83
C MET A 220 -19.97 -11.10 1.68
N PHE A 221 -19.17 -10.83 0.65
CA PHE A 221 -19.63 -10.13 -0.57
C PHE A 221 -20.75 -10.93 -1.27
N LYS A 222 -20.61 -12.24 -1.45
CA LYS A 222 -21.64 -13.08 -2.09
C LYS A 222 -23.00 -13.01 -1.38
N MET A 223 -23.01 -12.79 -0.06
CA MET A 223 -24.26 -12.63 0.70
C MET A 223 -24.86 -11.24 0.60
N LYS A 224 -24.03 -10.19 0.48
CA LYS A 224 -24.48 -8.79 0.35
C LYS A 224 -23.71 -8.05 -0.75
N PRO A 225 -23.98 -8.37 -2.04
CA PRO A 225 -23.09 -7.94 -3.12
C PRO A 225 -23.17 -6.45 -3.45
N ILE A 226 -24.31 -5.77 -3.24
CA ILE A 226 -24.47 -4.38 -3.71
C ILE A 226 -23.90 -3.38 -2.70
N LEU A 227 -24.36 -3.42 -1.46
CA LEU A 227 -24.04 -2.43 -0.41
C LEU A 227 -23.10 -2.97 0.68
N GLY A 228 -22.81 -4.27 0.67
CA GLY A 228 -21.97 -4.90 1.68
C GLY A 228 -22.60 -4.96 3.08
N TRP A 229 -21.77 -5.14 4.09
CA TRP A 229 -22.17 -5.29 5.49
C TRP A 229 -22.13 -3.97 6.26
N GLY A 230 -21.47 -2.98 5.72
CA GLY A 230 -21.23 -1.66 6.30
C GLY A 230 -19.72 -1.41 6.50
N PRO A 231 -19.23 -0.17 6.29
CA PRO A 231 -17.82 0.19 6.47
C PRO A 231 -17.29 -0.19 7.86
N GLY A 232 -16.12 -0.86 7.90
CA GLY A 232 -15.49 -1.27 9.15
C GLY A 232 -16.13 -2.47 9.86
N THR A 233 -17.17 -3.10 9.26
CA THR A 233 -17.87 -4.23 9.91
C THR A 233 -17.18 -5.56 9.68
N TYR A 234 -16.27 -5.66 8.71
CA TYR A 234 -15.56 -6.89 8.40
C TYR A 234 -14.94 -7.51 9.65
N SER A 235 -14.20 -6.74 10.42
CA SER A 235 -13.50 -7.20 11.63
C SER A 235 -14.40 -7.82 12.71
N PHE A 236 -15.70 -7.50 12.68
CA PHE A 236 -16.70 -8.03 13.62
C PHE A 236 -17.52 -9.19 13.03
N LYS A 237 -17.55 -9.32 11.69
CA LYS A 237 -18.50 -10.22 11.02
C LYS A 237 -17.83 -11.36 10.26
N TYR A 238 -16.51 -11.35 10.03
CA TYR A 238 -15.83 -12.34 9.19
C TYR A 238 -15.76 -13.75 9.81
N ALA A 239 -15.73 -13.86 11.16
CA ALA A 239 -15.49 -15.12 11.84
C ALA A 239 -16.42 -16.27 11.41
N PRO A 240 -17.76 -16.09 11.25
CA PRO A 240 -18.65 -17.13 10.78
C PRO A 240 -18.39 -17.58 9.32
N PHE A 241 -17.66 -16.79 8.55
CA PHE A 241 -17.34 -17.07 7.14
C PHE A 241 -16.05 -17.85 6.95
N GLN A 242 -15.33 -18.18 8.04
CA GLN A 242 -14.16 -19.04 8.00
C GLN A 242 -14.55 -20.49 7.80
N HIS A 243 -13.95 -21.17 6.83
CA HIS A 243 -14.06 -22.63 6.72
C HIS A 243 -13.00 -23.30 7.59
N SER A 244 -13.35 -24.39 8.27
CA SER A 244 -12.43 -25.13 9.15
C SER A 244 -11.15 -25.58 8.45
N ARG A 245 -11.23 -25.94 7.18
CA ARG A 245 -10.08 -26.35 6.35
C ARG A 245 -9.12 -25.22 5.98
N GLU A 246 -9.56 -23.96 6.10
CA GLU A 246 -8.76 -22.76 5.75
C GLU A 246 -8.16 -22.08 6.97
N LYS A 247 -8.57 -22.53 8.19
CA LYS A 247 -8.06 -21.96 9.43
C LYS A 247 -6.60 -22.35 9.64
N THR A 248 -5.86 -21.40 10.17
CA THR A 248 -4.47 -21.58 10.61
C THR A 248 -4.38 -21.52 12.13
N ILE A 249 -3.21 -21.79 12.68
CA ILE A 249 -2.95 -21.69 14.13
C ILE A 249 -3.16 -20.29 14.69
N ILE A 250 -3.12 -19.26 13.82
CA ILE A 250 -3.33 -17.86 14.19
C ILE A 250 -4.75 -17.37 13.88
N SER A 251 -5.61 -18.24 13.30
CA SER A 251 -7.02 -17.93 13.06
C SER A 251 -7.78 -17.94 14.37
N THR A 252 -8.64 -16.96 14.58
CA THR A 252 -9.49 -16.88 15.77
C THR A 252 -10.96 -17.03 15.42
N ASN A 253 -11.73 -17.57 16.37
CA ASN A 253 -13.18 -17.75 16.25
C ASN A 253 -13.97 -16.55 16.80
N ALA A 254 -13.30 -15.69 17.54
CA ALA A 254 -13.95 -14.67 18.36
C ALA A 254 -14.14 -13.31 17.66
N GLY A 255 -13.75 -13.18 16.38
CA GLY A 255 -13.82 -11.90 15.68
C GLY A 255 -12.93 -10.84 16.36
N ASP A 256 -11.67 -11.12 16.50
CA ASP A 256 -10.67 -10.31 17.22
C ASP A 256 -10.15 -9.12 16.42
N LYS A 257 -11.05 -8.46 15.72
CA LYS A 257 -10.82 -7.20 15.03
C LYS A 257 -9.78 -7.26 13.91
N GLY A 258 -9.54 -8.44 13.32
CA GLY A 258 -8.69 -8.56 12.14
C GLY A 258 -9.35 -7.96 10.90
N ASN A 259 -8.53 -7.47 9.97
CA ASN A 259 -8.98 -6.95 8.68
C ASN A 259 -8.82 -7.98 7.55
N ALA A 260 -9.30 -7.64 6.34
CA ALA A 260 -9.15 -8.51 5.18
C ALA A 260 -7.71 -8.50 4.59
N HIS A 261 -6.81 -7.70 5.13
CA HIS A 261 -5.45 -7.50 4.60
C HIS A 261 -5.43 -7.19 3.09
N SER A 262 -6.39 -6.38 2.62
CA SER A 262 -6.43 -5.93 1.23
C SER A 262 -7.30 -4.69 1.08
N GLU A 263 -6.74 -3.62 0.51
CA GLU A 263 -7.46 -2.39 0.16
C GLU A 263 -8.56 -2.61 -0.91
N TYR A 264 -8.52 -3.74 -1.59
CA TYR A 264 -9.48 -4.09 -2.65
C TYR A 264 -10.60 -4.98 -2.13
N LEU A 265 -10.27 -5.95 -1.28
CA LEU A 265 -11.23 -6.92 -0.76
C LEU A 265 -11.95 -6.44 0.50
N GLN A 266 -11.31 -5.59 1.30
CA GLN A 266 -11.97 -4.99 2.47
C GLN A 266 -13.21 -4.17 2.06
N PRO A 267 -13.12 -3.21 1.10
CA PRO A 267 -14.29 -2.50 0.63
C PRO A 267 -15.33 -3.39 -0.04
N LEU A 268 -14.91 -4.52 -0.64
CA LEU A 268 -15.81 -5.48 -1.27
C LEU A 268 -16.76 -6.12 -0.23
N ALA A 269 -16.23 -6.51 0.92
CA ALA A 269 -17.03 -7.04 2.02
C ALA A 269 -17.83 -5.93 2.73
N ASP A 270 -17.19 -4.81 3.05
CA ASP A 270 -17.77 -3.73 3.83
C ASP A 270 -18.81 -2.90 3.07
N SER A 271 -18.54 -2.57 1.81
CA SER A 271 -19.35 -1.62 1.02
C SER A 271 -19.84 -2.20 -0.32
N GLY A 272 -19.66 -3.52 -0.49
CA GLY A 272 -20.10 -4.24 -1.68
C GLY A 272 -19.40 -3.79 -2.97
N LEU A 273 -20.05 -4.08 -4.08
CA LEU A 273 -19.55 -3.73 -5.42
C LEU A 273 -19.32 -2.22 -5.58
N ILE A 274 -20.20 -1.39 -5.00
CA ILE A 274 -20.10 0.07 -5.08
C ILE A 274 -18.81 0.57 -4.42
N GLY A 275 -18.46 0.06 -3.24
CA GLY A 275 -17.26 0.46 -2.53
C GLY A 275 -15.99 0.03 -3.25
N SER A 276 -15.94 -1.24 -3.68
CA SER A 276 -14.78 -1.80 -4.39
C SER A 276 -14.57 -1.11 -5.75
N LEU A 277 -15.63 -0.93 -6.55
CA LEU A 277 -15.52 -0.23 -7.83
C LEU A 277 -15.09 1.23 -7.65
N SER A 278 -15.58 1.93 -6.62
CA SER A 278 -15.16 3.30 -6.36
C SER A 278 -13.65 3.38 -6.10
N PHE A 279 -13.10 2.46 -5.32
CA PHE A 279 -11.65 2.40 -5.06
C PHE A 279 -10.86 2.07 -6.34
N ILE A 280 -11.26 1.06 -7.09
CA ILE A 280 -10.61 0.68 -8.35
C ILE A 280 -10.65 1.83 -9.37
N LEU A 281 -11.80 2.50 -9.52
CA LEU A 281 -11.93 3.66 -10.42
C LEU A 281 -11.02 4.82 -9.98
N MET A 282 -10.88 5.05 -8.68
CA MET A 282 -9.93 6.04 -8.15
C MET A 282 -8.49 5.66 -8.54
N VAL A 283 -8.07 4.42 -8.36
CA VAL A 283 -6.73 3.94 -8.75
C VAL A 283 -6.49 4.15 -10.24
N ILE A 284 -7.45 3.75 -11.08
CA ILE A 284 -7.38 3.92 -12.55
C ILE A 284 -7.28 5.41 -12.91
N ALA A 285 -8.12 6.25 -12.29
CA ALA A 285 -8.10 7.69 -12.53
C ALA A 285 -6.77 8.34 -12.15
N VAL A 286 -6.20 7.95 -11.03
CA VAL A 286 -4.88 8.43 -10.57
C VAL A 286 -3.79 8.04 -11.56
N ILE A 287 -3.72 6.77 -11.96
CA ILE A 287 -2.72 6.29 -12.92
C ILE A 287 -2.89 7.03 -14.27
N TYR A 288 -4.12 7.11 -14.77
CA TYR A 288 -4.42 7.76 -16.05
C TYR A 288 -4.05 9.25 -16.05
N ARG A 289 -4.53 9.99 -15.04
CA ARG A 289 -4.30 11.45 -14.94
C ARG A 289 -2.84 11.78 -14.72
N SER A 290 -2.15 11.05 -13.84
CA SER A 290 -0.72 11.26 -13.57
C SER A 290 0.14 10.90 -14.78
N SER A 291 -0.18 9.82 -15.49
CA SER A 291 0.51 9.46 -16.75
C SER A 291 0.35 10.54 -17.81
N ARG A 292 -0.87 11.07 -17.95
CA ARG A 292 -1.16 12.15 -18.90
C ARG A 292 -0.45 13.44 -18.50
N LEU A 293 -0.42 13.79 -17.21
CA LEU A 293 0.31 14.94 -16.69
C LEU A 293 1.81 14.80 -16.97
N TYR A 294 2.41 13.64 -16.67
CA TYR A 294 3.82 13.36 -16.96
C TYR A 294 4.20 13.57 -18.43
N ILE A 295 3.34 13.11 -19.35
CA ILE A 295 3.58 13.23 -20.80
C ILE A 295 3.43 14.67 -21.29
N ARG A 296 2.47 15.43 -20.73
CA ARG A 296 2.11 16.79 -21.21
C ARG A 296 2.90 17.90 -20.55
N ALA A 297 3.38 17.71 -19.33
CA ALA A 297 4.07 18.75 -18.60
C ALA A 297 5.34 19.17 -19.34
N LYS A 298 5.42 20.49 -19.65
CA LYS A 298 6.60 21.11 -20.25
C LYS A 298 7.69 21.36 -19.21
N ASP A 299 7.29 21.73 -17.99
CA ASP A 299 8.19 21.95 -16.88
C ASP A 299 8.78 20.60 -16.42
N LYS A 300 10.10 20.54 -16.38
CA LYS A 300 10.85 19.35 -15.99
C LYS A 300 10.63 18.98 -14.53
N GLU A 301 10.54 19.97 -13.62
CA GLU A 301 10.32 19.73 -12.20
C GLU A 301 8.94 19.11 -11.96
N ILE A 302 7.88 19.65 -12.59
CA ILE A 302 6.54 19.08 -12.52
C ILE A 302 6.53 17.64 -13.05
N ARG A 303 7.22 17.40 -14.17
CA ARG A 303 7.29 16.09 -14.80
C ARG A 303 7.99 15.06 -13.91
N MET A 304 9.15 15.42 -13.34
CA MET A 304 9.91 14.53 -12.45
C MET A 304 9.16 14.25 -11.15
N LEU A 305 8.55 15.29 -10.55
CA LEU A 305 7.77 15.14 -9.34
C LEU A 305 6.51 14.29 -9.58
N THR A 306 5.81 14.50 -10.71
CA THR A 306 4.65 13.66 -11.09
C THR A 306 5.04 12.19 -11.23
N LEU A 307 6.18 11.91 -11.88
CA LEU A 307 6.66 10.54 -12.02
C LEU A 307 7.00 9.92 -10.66
N GLY A 308 7.72 10.64 -9.80
CA GLY A 308 8.07 10.16 -8.46
C GLY A 308 6.83 9.85 -7.60
N LEU A 309 5.83 10.75 -7.61
CA LEU A 309 4.57 10.55 -6.90
C LEU A 309 3.76 9.36 -7.47
N LEU A 310 3.68 9.26 -8.80
CA LEU A 310 2.98 8.15 -9.46
C LEU A 310 3.63 6.80 -9.12
N LEU A 311 4.96 6.71 -9.23
CA LEU A 311 5.69 5.48 -8.92
C LEU A 311 5.54 5.12 -7.43
N GLY A 312 5.59 6.11 -6.53
CA GLY A 312 5.30 5.90 -5.11
C GLY A 312 3.89 5.37 -4.86
N LEU A 313 2.88 5.95 -5.49
CA LEU A 313 1.50 5.45 -5.39
C LEU A 313 1.34 4.05 -5.99
N ILE A 314 2.05 3.72 -7.07
CA ILE A 314 2.05 2.37 -7.65
C ILE A 314 2.63 1.36 -6.66
N THR A 315 3.72 1.69 -5.95
CA THR A 315 4.23 0.79 -4.89
C THR A 315 3.14 0.48 -3.87
N TYR A 316 2.36 1.49 -3.47
CA TYR A 316 1.27 1.30 -2.53
C TYR A 316 0.08 0.55 -3.14
N PHE A 317 -0.33 0.83 -4.36
CA PHE A 317 -1.43 0.09 -5.02
C PHE A 317 -1.13 -1.40 -5.10
N VAL A 318 0.11 -1.78 -5.35
CA VAL A 318 0.56 -3.18 -5.33
C VAL A 318 0.60 -3.73 -3.91
N HIS A 319 1.17 -2.97 -2.97
CA HIS A 319 1.23 -3.34 -1.57
C HIS A 319 -0.17 -3.54 -0.97
N GLY A 320 -1.12 -2.70 -1.35
CA GLY A 320 -2.52 -2.73 -0.94
C GLY A 320 -3.31 -3.95 -1.41
N ILE A 321 -2.77 -4.77 -2.31
CA ILE A 321 -3.37 -6.08 -2.62
C ILE A 321 -3.29 -7.00 -1.39
N MET A 322 -2.18 -6.91 -0.64
CA MET A 322 -1.85 -7.80 0.50
C MET A 322 -2.05 -7.14 1.87
N ASN A 323 -2.33 -5.85 1.93
CA ASN A 323 -2.48 -5.09 3.17
C ASN A 323 -3.51 -3.97 2.99
N ASP A 324 -4.06 -3.46 4.10
CA ASP A 324 -4.92 -2.27 4.12
C ASP A 324 -4.47 -1.33 5.24
N PHE A 325 -3.92 -0.18 4.86
CA PHE A 325 -3.35 0.79 5.79
C PHE A 325 -3.95 2.19 5.63
N LEU A 326 -4.93 2.38 4.71
CA LEU A 326 -5.61 3.67 4.54
C LEU A 326 -6.59 4.00 5.68
N ASP A 327 -6.73 3.14 6.65
CA ASP A 327 -7.39 3.41 7.91
C ASP A 327 -6.43 3.96 8.98
N THR A 328 -5.10 3.96 8.70
CA THR A 328 -4.06 4.49 9.58
C THR A 328 -3.58 5.87 9.13
N ASP A 329 -3.27 6.74 10.09
CA ASP A 329 -2.78 8.11 9.84
C ASP A 329 -1.47 8.13 9.05
N LYS A 330 -0.51 7.26 9.39
CA LYS A 330 0.84 7.24 8.79
C LYS A 330 0.84 7.01 7.29
N LEU A 331 -0.15 6.35 6.75
CA LEU A 331 -0.24 6.13 5.31
C LEU A 331 -1.32 6.96 4.64
N SER A 332 -2.46 7.18 5.31
CA SER A 332 -3.53 8.02 4.76
C SER A 332 -3.08 9.45 4.51
N VAL A 333 -2.28 10.04 5.40
CA VAL A 333 -1.78 11.42 5.24
C VAL A 333 -0.97 11.59 3.94
N PRO A 334 0.12 10.84 3.70
CA PRO A 334 0.88 11.01 2.46
C PRO A 334 0.10 10.51 1.24
N PHE A 335 -0.72 9.48 1.36
CA PHE A 335 -1.54 8.98 0.25
C PHE A 335 -2.48 10.06 -0.29
N TRP A 336 -3.36 10.62 0.56
CA TRP A 336 -4.29 11.66 0.17
C TRP A 336 -3.57 12.97 -0.20
N GLY A 337 -2.48 13.28 0.48
CA GLY A 337 -1.60 14.40 0.14
C GLY A 337 -1.02 14.27 -1.27
N PHE A 338 -0.55 13.08 -1.67
CA PHE A 338 -0.02 12.84 -3.01
C PHE A 338 -1.10 12.96 -4.08
N LEU A 339 -2.32 12.48 -3.82
CA LEU A 339 -3.45 12.68 -4.71
C LEU A 339 -3.76 14.18 -4.88
N ALA A 340 -3.78 14.93 -3.78
CA ALA A 340 -4.00 16.37 -3.81
C ALA A 340 -2.91 17.10 -4.61
N ILE A 341 -1.64 16.73 -4.43
CA ILE A 341 -0.52 17.30 -5.18
C ILE A 341 -0.67 17.02 -6.67
N LEU A 342 -0.95 15.79 -7.07
CA LEU A 342 -1.12 15.41 -8.47
C LEU A 342 -2.27 16.20 -9.14
N VAL A 343 -3.42 16.31 -8.46
CA VAL A 343 -4.56 17.09 -8.96
C VAL A 343 -4.19 18.57 -9.08
N THR A 344 -3.54 19.13 -8.08
CA THR A 344 -3.15 20.53 -8.08
C THR A 344 -2.12 20.85 -9.17
N MET A 345 -1.16 19.95 -9.38
CA MET A 345 -0.20 20.10 -10.50
C MET A 345 -0.88 20.02 -11.86
N ASP A 346 -1.86 19.11 -12.05
CA ASP A 346 -2.59 18.99 -13.31
C ASP A 346 -3.44 20.23 -13.60
N VAL A 347 -4.10 20.80 -12.59
CA VAL A 347 -5.06 21.89 -12.75
C VAL A 347 -4.38 23.26 -12.80
N TYR A 348 -3.42 23.54 -11.89
CA TYR A 348 -2.90 24.88 -11.65
C TYR A 348 -1.48 25.10 -12.15
N HIS A 349 -0.63 24.06 -12.15
CA HIS A 349 0.78 24.23 -12.44
C HIS A 349 1.17 23.81 -13.86
N SER A 350 0.50 22.83 -14.44
CA SER A 350 0.82 22.35 -15.81
C SER A 350 0.50 23.34 -16.91
N ARG A 351 -0.36 24.34 -16.65
CA ARG A 351 -0.85 25.33 -17.62
C ARG A 351 -0.11 26.67 -17.56
N LYS A 352 0.76 26.89 -16.60
CA LYS A 352 1.46 28.17 -16.37
C LYS A 352 2.69 28.41 -17.27
N THR A 353 2.73 27.88 -18.46
CA THR A 353 3.77 28.21 -19.47
C THR A 353 3.11 28.80 -20.71
N VAL A 354 2.55 29.98 -20.57
CA VAL A 354 2.35 30.97 -21.66
C VAL A 354 3.05 32.22 -21.25
#